data_b1c96aac5e387fac36eb74c5bf372ab5
#
_entry.id   b1c96aac5e387fac36eb74c5bf372ab5
#
_cell.length_a   1.000
_cell.length_b   1.000
_cell.length_c   1.000
_cell.angle_alpha   90.00
_cell.angle_beta   90.00
_cell.angle_gamma   90.00
#
_symmetry.space_group_name_H-M   'P 1'
#
loop_
_entity.id
_entity.type
_entity.pdbx_description
1 polymer ?
#
loop_
_entity_poly.entity_id
_entity_poly.type
_entity_poly.pdbx_seq_one_letter_code
_entity_poly.pdbx_strand_id
1 'polypeptide(L)'
;MLTVISGGADSGKSSFAEDIVCKSSCSKRYYIATMKAVDEAAGARIKKHRRMRDGKGFVTLEIPIDINEAVSMMDDPADSVALLECVSNLVANMMYDDSAAASLCRSDKAGEDEFAKLAVSKVTDLAASVKDLVVVISIYPPKPEDDDDTRLYKRLLNLVNIKLSDLADNTYNMNSISGSDSGSYRE
;
A
#
# COMPACT_ATOMS: atom_id res chain seq x y z
N MET A 1 -6.12 -1.59 -13.99
CA MET A 1 -4.92 -2.45 -13.84
C MET A 1 -4.38 -2.32 -12.42
N LEU A 2 -4.00 -3.44 -11.77
CA LEU A 2 -3.42 -3.46 -10.41
C LEU A 2 -1.92 -3.79 -10.48
N THR A 3 -1.09 -2.90 -9.95
CA THR A 3 0.36 -3.11 -9.83
C THR A 3 0.77 -3.13 -8.36
N VAL A 4 1.44 -4.18 -7.92
CA VAL A 4 1.94 -4.33 -6.54
C VAL A 4 3.45 -4.19 -6.49
N ILE A 5 3.94 -3.31 -5.63
CA ILE A 5 5.37 -3.06 -5.40
C ILE A 5 5.70 -3.36 -3.94
N SER A 6 6.49 -4.39 -3.72
CA SER A 6 6.89 -4.84 -2.40
C SER A 6 8.40 -4.64 -2.16
N GLY A 7 8.78 -4.53 -0.89
CA GLY A 7 10.20 -4.40 -0.51
C GLY A 7 10.41 -3.98 0.93
N GLY A 8 11.64 -4.07 1.41
CA GLY A 8 12.04 -3.65 2.75
C GLY A 8 12.05 -2.12 2.93
N ALA A 9 12.41 -1.67 4.13
CA ALA A 9 12.64 -0.26 4.38
C ALA A 9 13.74 0.27 3.43
N ASP A 10 13.58 1.52 2.99
CA ASP A 10 14.55 2.24 2.14
C ASP A 10 14.95 1.52 0.83
N SER A 11 14.15 0.54 0.37
CA SER A 11 14.39 -0.19 -0.90
C SER A 11 14.09 0.63 -2.17
N GLY A 12 13.65 1.88 -2.06
CA GLY A 12 13.30 2.73 -3.21
C GLY A 12 11.89 2.49 -3.78
N LYS A 13 11.07 1.61 -3.18
CA LYS A 13 9.73 1.26 -3.68
C LYS A 13 8.80 2.45 -3.86
N SER A 14 8.83 3.44 -2.95
CA SER A 14 7.98 4.64 -3.07
C SER A 14 8.34 5.47 -4.29
N SER A 15 9.65 5.72 -4.51
CA SER A 15 10.12 6.45 -5.69
C SER A 15 9.78 5.70 -6.98
N PHE A 16 9.98 4.38 -7.00
CA PHE A 16 9.64 3.54 -8.15
C PHE A 16 8.14 3.55 -8.45
N ALA A 17 7.29 3.50 -7.41
CA ALA A 17 5.84 3.61 -7.53
C ALA A 17 5.41 4.97 -8.11
N GLU A 18 5.99 6.07 -7.59
CA GLU A 18 5.75 7.42 -8.10
C GLU A 18 6.15 7.54 -9.58
N ASP A 19 7.27 6.93 -9.99
CA ASP A 19 7.75 6.95 -11.37
C ASP A 19 6.78 6.21 -12.31
N ILE A 20 6.21 5.08 -11.88
CA ILE A 20 5.18 4.36 -12.65
C ILE A 20 3.96 5.26 -12.84
N VAL A 21 3.46 5.86 -11.74
CA VAL A 21 2.29 6.75 -11.79
C VAL A 21 2.55 7.98 -12.66
N CYS A 22 3.74 8.56 -12.58
CA CYS A 22 4.11 9.73 -13.40
C CYS A 22 4.19 9.40 -14.90
N LYS A 23 4.45 8.16 -15.27
CA LYS A 23 4.49 7.68 -16.67
C LYS A 23 3.12 7.26 -17.21
N SER A 24 2.09 7.16 -16.34
CA SER A 24 0.74 6.83 -16.78
C SER A 24 0.17 7.91 -17.70
N SER A 25 -0.59 7.47 -18.69
CA SER A 25 -1.33 8.34 -19.62
C SER A 25 -2.62 8.90 -19.05
N CYS A 26 -2.98 8.56 -17.80
CA CYS A 26 -4.17 9.07 -17.12
C CYS A 26 -4.11 10.58 -16.92
N SER A 27 -5.27 11.22 -17.03
CA SER A 27 -5.38 12.68 -16.91
C SER A 27 -5.15 13.18 -15.47
N LYS A 28 -5.46 12.34 -14.47
CA LYS A 28 -5.38 12.67 -13.03
C LYS A 28 -4.54 11.65 -12.29
N ARG A 29 -3.77 12.15 -11.30
CA ARG A 29 -2.91 11.35 -10.42
C ARG A 29 -3.32 11.56 -8.98
N TYR A 30 -3.71 10.50 -8.29
CA TYR A 30 -4.08 10.54 -6.88
C TYR A 30 -3.06 9.79 -6.03
N TYR A 31 -2.78 10.35 -4.86
CA TYR A 31 -1.96 9.70 -3.85
C TYR A 31 -2.83 9.47 -2.61
N ILE A 32 -3.14 8.21 -2.34
CA ILE A 32 -3.96 7.81 -1.20
C ILE A 32 -3.02 7.47 -0.04
N ALA A 33 -2.95 8.38 0.93
CA ALA A 33 -2.07 8.28 2.09
C ALA A 33 -2.79 7.57 3.23
N THR A 34 -2.26 6.42 3.66
CA THR A 34 -2.82 5.65 4.78
C THR A 34 -2.09 5.91 6.11
N MET A 35 -0.99 6.66 6.10
CA MET A 35 -0.22 6.96 7.32
C MET A 35 -0.94 7.96 8.21
N LYS A 36 -1.17 7.58 9.48
CA LYS A 36 -1.64 8.47 10.53
C LYS A 36 -0.47 9.22 11.17
N ALA A 37 -0.63 10.51 11.46
CA ALA A 37 0.36 11.30 12.20
C ALA A 37 0.21 11.05 13.72
N VAL A 38 0.59 9.86 14.18
CA VAL A 38 0.43 9.46 15.59
C VAL A 38 1.50 10.03 16.50
N ASP A 39 2.65 10.42 15.94
CA ASP A 39 3.78 11.01 16.66
C ASP A 39 4.58 11.98 15.75
N GLU A 40 5.58 12.65 16.32
CA GLU A 40 6.42 13.61 15.61
C GLU A 40 7.21 12.95 14.46
N ALA A 41 7.66 11.70 14.64
CA ALA A 41 8.40 10.97 13.63
C ALA A 41 7.51 10.61 12.43
N ALA A 42 6.26 10.21 12.67
CA ALA A 42 5.26 10.00 11.61
C ALA A 42 4.96 11.31 10.87
N GLY A 43 4.78 12.40 11.61
CA GLY A 43 4.59 13.74 11.03
C GLY A 43 5.76 14.18 10.13
N ALA A 44 7.00 13.91 10.55
CA ALA A 44 8.20 14.20 9.75
C ALA A 44 8.25 13.37 8.45
N ARG A 45 7.87 12.08 8.51
CA ARG A 45 7.77 11.20 7.33
C ARG A 45 6.72 11.70 6.35
N ILE A 46 5.53 12.05 6.84
CA ILE A 46 4.47 12.62 5.99
C ILE A 46 4.96 13.89 5.28
N LYS A 47 5.62 14.81 5.99
CA LYS A 47 6.21 16.02 5.40
C LYS A 47 7.25 15.70 4.34
N LYS A 48 8.14 14.71 4.59
CA LYS A 48 9.13 14.23 3.62
C LYS A 48 8.47 13.72 2.36
N HIS A 49 7.47 12.83 2.48
CA HIS A 49 6.75 12.26 1.33
C HIS A 49 5.97 13.32 0.55
N ARG A 50 5.36 14.31 1.22
CA ARG A 50 4.70 15.44 0.53
C ARG A 50 5.70 16.23 -0.32
N ARG A 51 6.90 16.56 0.21
CA ARG A 51 7.95 17.28 -0.53
C ARG A 51 8.44 16.49 -1.74
N MET A 52 8.57 15.17 -1.64
CA MET A 52 9.02 14.32 -2.76
C MET A 52 8.03 14.31 -3.92
N ARG A 53 6.74 14.55 -3.65
CA ARG A 53 5.67 14.61 -4.66
C ARG A 53 5.39 16.01 -5.18
N ASP A 54 6.02 17.04 -4.59
CA ASP A 54 5.82 18.43 -5.01
C ASP A 54 6.19 18.60 -6.49
N GLY A 55 5.32 19.26 -7.24
CA GLY A 55 5.48 19.46 -8.69
C GLY A 55 5.20 18.21 -9.57
N LYS A 56 4.87 17.04 -9.01
CA LYS A 56 4.55 15.81 -9.80
C LYS A 56 3.07 15.68 -10.19
N GLY A 57 2.23 16.66 -9.83
CA GLY A 57 0.82 16.70 -10.19
C GLY A 57 -0.08 15.73 -9.43
N PHE A 58 0.32 15.26 -8.24
CA PHE A 58 -0.51 14.43 -7.37
C PHE A 58 -1.54 15.25 -6.59
N VAL A 59 -2.78 14.77 -6.57
CA VAL A 59 -3.79 15.16 -5.58
C VAL A 59 -3.68 14.18 -4.41
N THR A 60 -3.36 14.67 -3.20
CA THR A 60 -3.21 13.81 -2.02
C THR A 60 -4.52 13.69 -1.26
N LEU A 61 -4.96 12.46 -1.02
CA LEU A 61 -6.12 12.08 -0.21
C LEU A 61 -5.62 11.34 1.02
N GLU A 62 -5.90 11.88 2.22
CA GLU A 62 -5.47 11.25 3.49
C GLU A 62 -6.61 10.40 4.03
N ILE A 63 -6.53 9.07 3.78
CA ILE A 63 -7.58 8.11 4.12
C ILE A 63 -6.93 6.89 4.78
N PRO A 64 -6.90 6.84 6.13
CA PRO A 64 -6.17 5.80 6.85
C PRO A 64 -6.74 4.38 6.74
N ILE A 65 -8.07 4.20 6.59
CA ILE A 65 -8.75 2.90 6.68
C ILE A 65 -9.71 2.66 5.51
N ASP A 66 -10.67 3.55 5.29
CA ASP A 66 -11.72 3.34 4.31
C ASP A 66 -11.32 3.91 2.94
N ILE A 67 -10.24 3.33 2.38
CA ILE A 67 -9.59 3.82 1.16
C ILE A 67 -10.52 3.96 -0.04
N ASN A 68 -11.67 3.27 -0.06
CA ASN A 68 -12.68 3.37 -1.11
C ASN A 68 -13.44 4.71 -1.09
N GLU A 69 -13.40 5.47 0.03
CA GLU A 69 -13.91 6.83 0.07
C GLU A 69 -13.18 7.74 -0.94
N ALA A 70 -11.92 7.41 -1.28
CA ALA A 70 -11.15 8.13 -2.28
C ALA A 70 -11.89 8.28 -3.61
N VAL A 71 -12.67 7.26 -4.01
CA VAL A 71 -13.40 7.26 -5.29
C VAL A 71 -14.38 8.43 -5.37
N SER A 72 -15.08 8.73 -4.27
CA SER A 72 -16.01 9.86 -4.21
C SER A 72 -15.33 11.24 -4.23
N MET A 73 -14.03 11.29 -3.94
CA MET A 73 -13.22 12.50 -3.94
C MET A 73 -12.46 12.72 -5.26
N MET A 74 -12.54 11.78 -6.20
CA MET A 74 -11.91 11.85 -7.51
C MET A 74 -12.83 12.48 -8.54
N ASP A 75 -12.30 13.35 -9.39
CA ASP A 75 -13.08 13.99 -10.47
C ASP A 75 -13.50 12.98 -11.55
N ASP A 76 -12.58 12.10 -11.96
CA ASP A 76 -12.81 11.05 -12.98
C ASP A 76 -12.01 9.81 -12.60
N PRO A 77 -12.55 8.93 -11.75
CA PRO A 77 -11.86 7.72 -11.36
C PRO A 77 -11.50 6.80 -12.53
N ALA A 78 -12.38 6.71 -13.53
CA ALA A 78 -12.21 5.82 -14.68
C ALA A 78 -11.04 6.24 -15.61
N ASP A 79 -10.60 7.50 -15.58
CA ASP A 79 -9.40 8.00 -16.27
C ASP A 79 -8.32 8.49 -15.30
N SER A 80 -8.28 7.92 -14.10
CA SER A 80 -7.33 8.27 -13.05
C SER A 80 -6.36 7.13 -12.77
N VAL A 81 -5.12 7.49 -12.41
CA VAL A 81 -4.17 6.59 -11.76
C VAL A 81 -4.04 6.94 -10.28
N ALA A 82 -4.12 5.94 -9.42
CA ALA A 82 -3.96 6.11 -7.99
C ALA A 82 -2.73 5.36 -7.47
N LEU A 83 -2.02 5.98 -6.52
CA LEU A 83 -0.94 5.37 -5.74
C LEU A 83 -1.42 5.21 -4.30
N LEU A 84 -1.55 3.96 -3.84
CA LEU A 84 -1.86 3.64 -2.44
C LEU A 84 -0.56 3.46 -1.65
N GLU A 85 -0.28 4.38 -0.74
CA GLU A 85 0.91 4.33 0.12
C GLU A 85 0.55 4.48 1.61
N CYS A 86 0.57 3.35 2.36
CA CYS A 86 0.87 2.00 1.89
C CYS A 86 -0.09 0.98 2.53
N VAL A 87 -0.18 -0.20 1.94
CA VAL A 87 -0.98 -1.30 2.51
C VAL A 87 -0.49 -1.68 3.91
N SER A 88 0.80 -1.53 4.19
CA SER A 88 1.35 -1.81 5.52
C SER A 88 0.72 -0.93 6.60
N ASN A 89 0.55 0.36 6.33
CA ASN A 89 -0.16 1.27 7.24
C ASN A 89 -1.66 0.96 7.30
N LEU A 90 -2.28 0.61 6.17
CA LEU A 90 -3.69 0.20 6.13
C LEU A 90 -3.93 -1.01 7.04
N VAL A 91 -3.11 -2.06 6.92
CA VAL A 91 -3.19 -3.26 7.76
C VAL A 91 -3.00 -2.92 9.24
N ALA A 92 -2.00 -2.10 9.58
CA ALA A 92 -1.79 -1.64 10.95
C ALA A 92 -3.00 -0.85 11.47
N ASN A 93 -3.52 0.10 10.69
CA ASN A 93 -4.67 0.89 11.09
C ASN A 93 -5.92 0.03 11.33
N MET A 94 -6.19 -0.95 10.45
CA MET A 94 -7.31 -1.90 10.59
C MET A 94 -7.14 -2.81 11.81
N MET A 95 -5.90 -3.19 12.15
CA MET A 95 -5.58 -4.06 13.30
C MET A 95 -5.83 -3.36 14.65
N TYR A 96 -5.67 -2.03 14.70
CA TYR A 96 -5.80 -1.21 15.92
C TYR A 96 -7.04 -0.30 15.92
N ASP A 97 -7.94 -0.50 14.98
CA ASP A 97 -9.24 0.15 14.94
C ASP A 97 -10.20 -0.53 15.93
N ASP A 98 -11.23 0.18 16.39
CA ASP A 98 -12.29 -0.35 17.24
C ASP A 98 -13.37 -1.16 16.48
N SER A 99 -13.03 -1.60 15.27
CA SER A 99 -13.94 -2.32 14.38
C SER A 99 -13.98 -3.84 14.63
N ALA A 100 -14.98 -4.50 14.02
CA ALA A 100 -15.05 -5.96 14.01
C ALA A 100 -13.82 -6.62 13.36
N ALA A 101 -13.17 -5.93 12.41
CA ALA A 101 -11.95 -6.42 11.76
C ALA A 101 -10.79 -6.58 12.75
N ALA A 102 -10.60 -5.62 13.67
CA ALA A 102 -9.58 -5.69 14.70
C ALA A 102 -9.79 -6.89 15.66
N SER A 103 -11.04 -7.23 15.95
CA SER A 103 -11.39 -8.40 16.75
C SER A 103 -11.13 -9.71 16.00
N LEU A 104 -11.45 -9.78 14.70
CA LEU A 104 -11.23 -10.95 13.86
C LEU A 104 -9.76 -11.39 13.83
N CYS A 105 -8.85 -10.46 13.60
CA CYS A 105 -7.43 -10.80 13.44
C CYS A 105 -6.79 -11.37 14.71
N ARG A 106 -7.45 -11.23 15.88
CA ARG A 106 -6.98 -11.74 17.18
C ARG A 106 -7.69 -13.02 17.64
N SER A 107 -8.65 -13.52 16.88
CA SER A 107 -9.42 -14.70 17.29
C SER A 107 -8.65 -16.02 17.09
N ASP A 108 -8.35 -16.36 15.86
CA ASP A 108 -7.64 -17.56 15.43
C ASP A 108 -7.11 -17.41 13.99
N LYS A 109 -6.57 -18.51 13.43
CA LYS A 109 -6.06 -18.50 12.04
C LYS A 109 -7.15 -18.23 11.00
N ALA A 110 -8.39 -18.65 11.24
CA ALA A 110 -9.50 -18.36 10.33
C ALA A 110 -9.85 -16.88 10.35
N GLY A 111 -9.81 -16.26 11.53
CA GLY A 111 -9.97 -14.82 11.68
C GLY A 111 -8.83 -14.02 11.07
N GLU A 112 -7.57 -14.50 11.16
CA GLU A 112 -6.44 -13.88 10.44
C GLU A 112 -6.67 -13.91 8.92
N ASP A 113 -7.16 -15.03 8.36
CA ASP A 113 -7.45 -15.13 6.92
C ASP A 113 -8.62 -14.24 6.51
N GLU A 114 -9.67 -14.17 7.31
CA GLU A 114 -10.82 -13.30 7.04
C GLU A 114 -10.45 -11.81 7.12
N PHE A 115 -9.64 -11.42 8.09
CA PHE A 115 -9.06 -10.07 8.15
C PHE A 115 -8.27 -9.74 6.89
N ALA A 116 -7.41 -10.68 6.43
CA ALA A 116 -6.63 -10.49 5.22
C ALA A 116 -7.52 -10.32 3.99
N LYS A 117 -8.60 -11.10 3.88
CA LYS A 117 -9.60 -10.95 2.81
C LYS A 117 -10.26 -9.56 2.82
N LEU A 118 -10.63 -9.06 4.01
CA LEU A 118 -11.19 -7.71 4.15
C LEU A 118 -10.20 -6.62 3.70
N ALA A 119 -8.92 -6.72 4.08
CA ALA A 119 -7.90 -5.79 3.63
C ALA A 119 -7.69 -5.84 2.10
N VAL A 120 -7.68 -7.06 1.54
CA VAL A 120 -7.55 -7.29 0.09
C VAL A 120 -8.78 -6.74 -0.64
N SER A 121 -10.01 -6.97 -0.16
CA SER A 121 -11.22 -6.46 -0.82
C SER A 121 -11.22 -4.93 -0.91
N LYS A 122 -10.82 -4.22 0.14
CA LYS A 122 -10.66 -2.77 0.08
C LYS A 122 -9.75 -2.31 -1.07
N VAL A 123 -8.64 -3.02 -1.29
CA VAL A 123 -7.68 -2.69 -2.36
C VAL A 123 -8.23 -3.07 -3.73
N THR A 124 -8.86 -4.24 -3.87
CA THR A 124 -9.42 -4.69 -5.15
C THR A 124 -10.64 -3.87 -5.58
N ASP A 125 -11.48 -3.44 -4.64
CA ASP A 125 -12.63 -2.56 -4.91
C ASP A 125 -12.15 -1.18 -5.39
N LEU A 126 -11.09 -0.65 -4.77
CA LEU A 126 -10.45 0.58 -5.26
C LEU A 126 -9.85 0.37 -6.65
N ALA A 127 -9.17 -0.76 -6.90
CA ALA A 127 -8.58 -1.10 -8.19
C ALA A 127 -9.64 -1.22 -9.30
N ALA A 128 -10.83 -1.74 -8.96
CA ALA A 128 -11.95 -1.82 -9.90
C ALA A 128 -12.58 -0.45 -10.23
N SER A 129 -12.37 0.54 -9.38
CA SER A 129 -12.96 1.87 -9.51
C SER A 129 -12.08 2.87 -10.27
N VAL A 130 -10.77 2.60 -10.40
CA VAL A 130 -9.81 3.46 -11.10
C VAL A 130 -9.20 2.75 -12.30
N LYS A 131 -8.67 3.49 -13.26
CA LYS A 131 -8.03 2.90 -14.45
C LYS A 131 -6.78 2.12 -14.06
N ASP A 132 -5.89 2.72 -13.29
CA ASP A 132 -4.66 2.11 -12.78
C ASP A 132 -4.52 2.33 -11.29
N LEU A 133 -4.25 1.26 -10.54
CA LEU A 133 -3.89 1.33 -9.14
C LEU A 133 -2.49 0.76 -8.93
N VAL A 134 -1.60 1.59 -8.39
CA VAL A 134 -0.26 1.20 -7.93
C VAL A 134 -0.27 1.12 -6.41
N VAL A 135 0.20 0.00 -5.87
CA VAL A 135 0.12 -0.30 -4.44
C VAL A 135 1.51 -0.57 -3.88
N VAL A 136 1.87 0.10 -2.79
CA VAL A 136 3.13 -0.12 -2.09
C VAL A 136 2.91 -0.96 -0.82
N ILE A 137 3.73 -2.02 -0.65
CA ILE A 137 3.72 -2.90 0.51
C ILE A 137 5.12 -3.00 1.09
N SER A 138 5.29 -2.66 2.38
CA SER A 138 6.54 -2.89 3.09
C SER A 138 6.61 -4.33 3.60
N ILE A 139 7.73 -5.00 3.36
CA ILE A 139 7.99 -6.35 3.88
C ILE A 139 8.87 -6.22 5.12
N TYR A 140 8.45 -6.86 6.21
CA TYR A 140 9.17 -6.91 7.48
C TYR A 140 9.49 -8.38 7.82
N PRO A 141 10.76 -8.81 7.76
CA PRO A 141 11.13 -10.16 8.16
C PRO A 141 10.83 -10.36 9.66
N PRO A 142 10.45 -11.58 10.08
CA PRO A 142 10.33 -11.92 11.49
C PRO A 142 11.68 -11.73 12.20
N LYS A 143 11.62 -11.26 13.46
CA LYS A 143 12.78 -11.13 14.33
C LYS A 143 12.55 -11.85 15.64
N PRO A 144 13.60 -12.38 16.30
CA PRO A 144 13.46 -13.06 17.59
C PRO A 144 12.84 -12.17 18.69
N GLU A 145 13.15 -10.87 18.67
CA GLU A 145 12.69 -9.88 19.63
C GLU A 145 11.27 -9.36 19.39
N ASP A 146 10.62 -9.77 18.31
CA ASP A 146 9.24 -9.34 18.03
C ASP A 146 8.29 -9.80 19.16
N ASP A 147 7.48 -8.90 19.67
CA ASP A 147 6.36 -9.23 20.56
C ASP A 147 5.20 -9.90 19.78
N ASP A 148 4.19 -10.36 20.51
CA ASP A 148 3.08 -11.10 19.89
C ASP A 148 2.26 -10.25 18.92
N ASP A 149 2.05 -8.97 19.21
CA ASP A 149 1.34 -8.03 18.35
C ASP A 149 2.15 -7.75 17.07
N THR A 150 3.46 -7.57 17.19
CA THR A 150 4.36 -7.40 16.04
C THR A 150 4.40 -8.65 15.17
N ARG A 151 4.43 -9.84 15.79
CA ARG A 151 4.35 -11.12 15.06
C ARG A 151 3.03 -11.27 14.33
N LEU A 152 1.92 -10.95 14.98
CA LEU A 152 0.59 -10.96 14.36
C LEU A 152 0.54 -10.00 13.17
N TYR A 153 0.95 -8.75 13.36
CA TYR A 153 1.01 -7.75 12.28
C TYR A 153 1.80 -8.24 11.07
N LYS A 154 2.99 -8.79 11.29
CA LYS A 154 3.84 -9.30 10.20
C LYS A 154 3.20 -10.49 9.48
N ARG A 155 2.50 -11.40 10.20
CA ARG A 155 1.76 -12.50 9.57
C ARG A 155 0.61 -11.97 8.71
N LEU A 156 -0.22 -11.07 9.24
CA LEU A 156 -1.34 -10.46 8.52
C LEU A 156 -0.86 -9.74 7.26
N LEU A 157 0.18 -8.92 7.39
CA LEU A 157 0.76 -8.20 6.26
C LEU A 157 1.30 -9.14 5.18
N ASN A 158 1.93 -10.25 5.58
CA ASN A 158 2.40 -11.26 4.63
C ASN A 158 1.23 -11.96 3.92
N LEU A 159 0.15 -12.31 4.63
CA LEU A 159 -1.05 -12.88 4.02
C LEU A 159 -1.67 -11.91 2.99
N VAL A 160 -1.80 -10.63 3.34
CA VAL A 160 -2.30 -9.61 2.43
C VAL A 160 -1.39 -9.43 1.22
N ASN A 161 -0.06 -9.40 1.43
CA ASN A 161 0.91 -9.28 0.34
C ASN A 161 0.81 -10.44 -0.66
N ILE A 162 0.74 -11.68 -0.16
CA ILE A 162 0.59 -12.88 -1.03
C ILE A 162 -0.70 -12.74 -1.84
N LYS A 163 -1.85 -12.53 -1.18
CA LYS A 163 -3.15 -12.44 -1.87
C LYS A 163 -3.21 -11.31 -2.89
N LEU A 164 -2.65 -10.14 -2.59
CA LEU A 164 -2.61 -9.03 -3.55
C LEU A 164 -1.66 -9.31 -4.71
N SER A 165 -0.52 -9.95 -4.46
CA SER A 165 0.44 -10.32 -5.50
C SER A 165 -0.16 -11.35 -6.48
N ASP A 166 -0.97 -12.29 -5.98
CA ASP A 166 -1.67 -13.29 -6.80
C ASP A 166 -2.77 -12.67 -7.68
N LEU A 167 -3.34 -11.54 -7.26
CA LEU A 167 -4.40 -10.82 -7.99
C LEU A 167 -3.88 -9.71 -8.90
N ALA A 168 -2.62 -9.32 -8.75
CA ALA A 168 -2.03 -8.20 -9.46
C ALA A 168 -1.73 -8.54 -10.93
N ASP A 169 -1.97 -7.57 -11.81
CA ASP A 169 -1.52 -7.63 -13.21
C ASP A 169 0.01 -7.55 -13.32
N ASN A 170 0.64 -6.78 -12.42
CA ASN A 170 2.10 -6.63 -12.35
C ASN A 170 2.59 -6.66 -10.90
N THR A 171 3.73 -7.33 -10.66
CA THR A 171 4.39 -7.37 -9.36
C THR A 171 5.87 -7.02 -9.47
N TYR A 172 6.35 -6.20 -8.53
CA TYR A 172 7.77 -5.84 -8.40
C TYR A 172 8.25 -6.06 -6.98
N ASN A 173 9.34 -6.82 -6.82
CA ASN A 173 10.00 -7.00 -5.53
C ASN A 173 11.33 -6.23 -5.51
N MET A 174 11.35 -5.09 -4.83
CA MET A 174 12.51 -4.20 -4.80
C MET A 174 13.72 -4.76 -4.05
N ASN A 175 13.55 -5.79 -3.21
CA ASN A 175 14.68 -6.47 -2.57
C ASN A 175 15.49 -7.30 -3.55
N SER A 176 14.88 -7.77 -4.65
CA SER A 176 15.53 -8.56 -5.68
C SER A 176 16.25 -7.69 -6.73
N ILE A 177 15.88 -6.41 -6.82
CA ILE A 177 16.42 -5.47 -7.82
C ILE A 177 17.72 -4.85 -7.34
N SER A 178 17.96 -4.74 -6.04
CA SER A 178 19.18 -4.15 -5.46
C SER A 178 20.44 -5.05 -5.54
N GLY A 179 20.31 -6.26 -6.10
CA GLY A 179 21.40 -7.25 -6.20
C GLY A 179 21.89 -7.58 -7.62
N SER A 180 21.33 -6.99 -8.68
CA SER A 180 21.77 -7.26 -10.06
C SER A 180 21.54 -6.05 -10.96
N ASP A 181 22.64 -5.50 -11.42
CA ASP A 181 22.87 -4.71 -12.65
C ASP A 181 21.73 -3.85 -13.21
N SER A 182 22.08 -2.58 -13.39
CA SER A 182 21.51 -1.68 -14.38
C SER A 182 21.52 -2.33 -15.78
N GLY A 183 20.37 -2.81 -16.25
CA GLY A 183 20.23 -3.10 -17.66
C GLY A 183 19.60 -4.44 -18.02
N SER A 184 18.30 -4.46 -18.11
CA SER A 184 17.56 -5.05 -19.25
C SER A 184 16.05 -4.97 -18.99
N TYR A 185 15.44 -3.94 -19.46
CA TYR A 185 14.01 -3.95 -19.76
C TYR A 185 13.83 -4.92 -20.92
N ARG A 186 13.11 -6.02 -20.71
CA ARG A 186 12.57 -6.81 -21.82
C ARG A 186 11.24 -6.18 -22.20
N GLU A 187 11.20 -5.83 -23.50
CA GLU A 187 10.02 -5.44 -24.25
C GLU A 187 8.94 -6.54 -24.23
#